data_4deaa58359c1fb5d561a60535ff4c204
#
_entry.id   4deaa58359c1fb5d561a60535ff4c204
#
_cell.length_a   1.000
_cell.length_b   1.000
_cell.length_c   1.000
_cell.angle_alpha   90.00
_cell.angle_beta   90.00
_cell.angle_gamma   90.00
#
_symmetry.space_group_name_H-M   'P 1'
#
loop_
_entity.id
_entity.type
_entity.pdbx_description
1 polymer ?
#
loop_
_entity_poly.entity_id
_entity_poly.type
_entity_poly.pdbx_seq_one_letter_code
_entity_poly.pdbx_strand_id
1 'polypeptide(L)'
;MMISLISFNTHAELIEVFTTKAYPVALNGLQAEVCALDALNEMTLELNRNASEITAVQRVDTVQNARLTAFYRCQMRASVYGVSSLPAIVIDKRYVTYGVRAADKALIASRHYKESHHD
;
A
#
# COMPACT_ATOMS: atom_id res chain seq x y z
N MET A 1 -34.86 -14.86 15.89
CA MET A 1 -34.19 -14.68 15.59
C MET A 1 -33.15 -14.80 15.30
N MET A 2 -32.62 -14.74 14.91
CA MET A 2 -31.63 -14.71 14.63
C MET A 2 -30.82 -14.42 14.17
N ILE A 3 -30.49 -14.19 13.84
CA ILE A 3 -29.74 -13.92 13.31
C ILE A 3 -28.72 -13.86 13.16
N SER A 4 -28.44 -13.68 12.95
CA SER A 4 -27.51 -13.54 12.70
C SER A 4 -26.65 -13.50 12.47
N LEU A 5 -26.52 -13.37 12.29
CA LEU A 5 -25.67 -13.24 12.05
C LEU A 5 -24.74 -13.41 11.64
N ILE A 6 -24.40 -13.43 11.32
CA ILE A 6 -23.59 -13.72 10.88
C ILE A 6 -22.70 -13.36 10.20
N SER A 7 -22.88 -13.20 9.62
CA SER A 7 -22.29 -12.45 8.76
C SER A 7 -20.98 -12.14 8.95
N PHE A 8 -20.69 -11.98 9.69
CA PHE A 8 -19.55 -11.59 9.91
C PHE A 8 -18.55 -12.30 9.39
N ASN A 9 -18.67 -13.14 9.02
CA ASN A 9 -17.72 -13.83 8.47
C ASN A 9 -17.24 -13.35 7.28
N THR A 10 -17.72 -12.42 6.81
CA THR A 10 -17.13 -11.85 5.77
C THR A 10 -16.20 -10.91 6.22
N HIS A 11 -15.08 -11.24 6.57
CA HIS A 11 -14.13 -10.23 6.69
C HIS A 11 -13.74 -9.80 5.34
N ALA A 12 -13.69 -8.55 5.11
CA ALA A 12 -13.13 -7.94 3.94
C ALA A 12 -11.67 -8.34 3.84
N GLU A 13 -11.27 -8.70 2.63
CA GLU A 13 -9.87 -9.02 2.41
C GLU A 13 -9.03 -7.76 2.59
N LEU A 14 -7.89 -7.92 3.24
CA LEU A 14 -6.95 -6.82 3.41
C LEU A 14 -6.19 -6.62 2.10
N ILE A 15 -6.24 -5.40 1.57
CA ILE A 15 -5.59 -5.07 0.30
C ILE A 15 -4.51 -4.03 0.58
N GLU A 16 -3.29 -4.33 0.19
CA GLU A 16 -2.17 -3.41 0.31
C GLU A 16 -1.53 -3.24 -1.05
N VAL A 17 -1.41 -1.98 -1.50
CA VAL A 17 -0.87 -1.65 -2.82
C VAL A 17 0.49 -1.01 -2.64
N PHE A 18 1.49 -1.56 -3.27
CA PHE A 18 2.84 -1.00 -3.29
C PHE A 18 3.16 -0.52 -4.69
N THR A 19 3.35 0.78 -4.85
CA THR A 19 3.51 1.35 -6.18
C THR A 19 4.28 2.65 -6.13
N THR A 20 4.40 3.30 -7.26
CA THR A 20 4.97 4.64 -7.42
C THR A 20 4.00 5.46 -8.27
N LYS A 21 4.29 6.75 -8.41
CA LYS A 21 3.48 7.63 -9.26
C LYS A 21 3.43 7.17 -10.71
N ALA A 22 4.49 6.51 -11.16
CA ALA A 22 4.56 6.03 -12.54
C ALA A 22 3.57 4.90 -12.81
N TYR A 23 3.10 4.23 -11.78
CA TYR A 23 2.23 3.06 -11.92
C TYR A 23 0.99 3.20 -11.06
N PRO A 24 0.08 4.10 -11.40
CA PRO A 24 -1.13 4.26 -10.60
C PRO A 24 -1.97 2.99 -10.63
N VAL A 25 -2.55 2.66 -9.49
CA VAL A 25 -3.40 1.47 -9.34
C VAL A 25 -4.82 1.94 -9.03
N ALA A 26 -5.78 1.49 -9.82
CA ALA A 26 -7.18 1.83 -9.63
C ALA A 26 -7.76 0.98 -8.50
N LEU A 27 -8.39 1.63 -7.53
CA LEU A 27 -9.01 0.90 -6.41
C LEU A 27 -10.42 0.44 -6.71
N ASN A 28 -11.10 1.10 -7.65
CA ASN A 28 -12.43 0.74 -8.12
C ASN A 28 -13.43 0.51 -6.98
N GLY A 29 -13.42 1.44 -6.02
CA GLY A 29 -14.33 1.40 -4.89
C GLY A 29 -13.91 0.51 -3.73
N LEU A 30 -12.80 -0.19 -3.85
CA LEU A 30 -12.29 -1.02 -2.77
C LEU A 30 -11.44 -0.20 -1.81
N GLN A 31 -11.44 -0.58 -0.54
CA GLN A 31 -10.57 0.02 0.44
C GLN A 31 -9.23 -0.70 0.44
N ALA A 32 -8.17 0.08 0.35
CA ALA A 32 -6.82 -0.47 0.33
C ALA A 32 -5.85 0.51 0.95
N GLU A 33 -4.80 0.00 1.56
CA GLU A 33 -3.67 0.83 1.94
C GLU A 33 -2.76 0.97 0.73
N VAL A 34 -2.48 2.21 0.34
CA VAL A 34 -1.60 2.48 -0.80
C VAL A 34 -0.28 3.01 -0.29
N CYS A 35 0.79 2.31 -0.62
CA CYS A 35 2.14 2.70 -0.25
C CYS A 35 2.88 3.19 -1.49
N ALA A 36 3.18 4.48 -1.51
CA ALA A 36 3.96 5.10 -2.57
C ALA A 36 5.44 5.01 -2.19
N LEU A 37 6.16 4.12 -2.83
CA LEU A 37 7.56 3.87 -2.47
C LEU A 37 8.52 4.91 -3.04
N ASP A 38 8.02 5.88 -3.80
CA ASP A 38 8.79 7.05 -4.24
C ASP A 38 8.52 8.28 -3.38
N ALA A 39 7.73 8.14 -2.32
CA ALA A 39 7.37 9.28 -1.47
C ALA A 39 8.59 9.96 -0.84
N LEU A 40 9.64 9.20 -0.54
CA LEU A 40 10.85 9.78 0.04
C LEU A 40 11.52 10.76 -0.92
N ASN A 41 11.55 10.43 -2.20
CA ASN A 41 12.11 11.33 -3.21
C ASN A 41 11.34 12.64 -3.27
N GLU A 42 10.02 12.58 -3.18
CA GLU A 42 9.21 13.79 -3.19
C GLU A 42 9.44 14.64 -1.95
N MET A 43 9.52 14.00 -0.79
CA MET A 43 9.81 14.73 0.46
C MET A 43 11.18 15.40 0.39
N THR A 44 12.16 14.70 -0.18
CA THR A 44 13.51 15.26 -0.33
C THR A 44 13.49 16.46 -1.27
N LEU A 45 12.75 16.39 -2.37
CA LEU A 45 12.62 17.51 -3.29
C LEU A 45 11.94 18.70 -2.64
N GLU A 46 10.91 18.47 -1.84
CA GLU A 46 10.25 19.55 -1.11
C GLU A 46 11.20 20.22 -0.12
N LEU A 47 11.97 19.44 0.62
CA LEU A 47 12.95 19.97 1.56
C LEU A 47 14.02 20.79 0.82
N ASN A 48 14.47 20.31 -0.32
CA ASN A 48 15.48 21.03 -1.11
C ASN A 48 14.95 22.35 -1.67
N ARG A 49 13.68 22.38 -2.08
CA ARG A 49 13.08 23.65 -2.53
C ARG A 49 13.03 24.68 -1.42
N ASN A 50 12.83 24.23 -0.20
CA ASN A 50 12.70 25.13 0.95
C ASN A 50 14.03 25.39 1.65
N ALA A 51 15.08 24.70 1.23
CA ALA A 51 16.36 24.74 1.93
C ALA A 51 17.12 26.06 1.76
N SER A 52 16.63 26.95 0.91
CA SER A 52 17.20 28.31 0.83
C SER A 52 16.84 29.16 2.05
N GLU A 53 15.87 28.72 2.84
CA GLU A 53 15.48 29.42 4.04
C GLU A 53 15.97 28.63 5.25
N ILE A 54 16.76 29.30 6.07
CA ILE A 54 17.38 28.68 7.25
C ILE A 54 16.32 28.10 8.18
N THR A 55 15.17 28.75 8.26
CA THR A 55 14.07 28.30 9.11
C THR A 55 13.45 27.00 8.66
N ALA A 56 13.61 26.63 7.38
CA ALA A 56 13.06 25.39 6.87
C ALA A 56 13.74 24.17 7.48
N VAL A 57 15.00 24.27 7.80
CA VAL A 57 15.76 23.17 8.39
C VAL A 57 15.24 22.81 9.77
N GLN A 58 14.69 23.79 10.48
CA GLN A 58 14.19 23.57 11.83
C GLN A 58 12.77 23.08 11.89
N ARG A 59 12.13 22.98 10.74
CA ARG A 59 10.74 22.59 10.67
C ARG A 59 10.55 21.19 10.19
N VAL A 60 11.23 20.26 10.76
CA VAL A 60 10.79 18.88 10.64
C VAL A 60 9.59 18.80 11.56
N ASP A 61 8.44 19.19 11.04
CA ASP A 61 7.26 19.24 11.86
C ASP A 61 6.64 17.84 12.01
N THR A 62 5.61 17.74 12.81
CA THR A 62 4.94 16.49 13.11
C THR A 62 4.39 15.81 11.86
N VAL A 63 3.96 16.60 10.89
CA VAL A 63 3.38 16.06 9.66
C VAL A 63 4.44 15.36 8.82
N GLN A 64 5.62 15.98 8.67
CA GLN A 64 6.71 15.36 7.93
C GLN A 64 7.25 14.12 8.61
N ASN A 65 7.32 14.14 9.94
CA ASN A 65 7.73 12.96 10.70
C ASN A 65 6.73 11.81 10.51
N ALA A 66 5.43 12.12 10.51
CA ALA A 66 4.41 11.11 10.28
C ALA A 66 4.51 10.52 8.87
N ARG A 67 4.78 11.37 7.86
CA ARG A 67 4.95 10.91 6.48
C ARG A 67 6.17 10.01 6.34
N LEU A 68 7.26 10.39 6.98
CA LEU A 68 8.49 9.61 6.94
C LEU A 68 8.31 8.26 7.62
N THR A 69 7.65 8.25 8.77
CA THR A 69 7.35 7.01 9.49
C THR A 69 6.47 6.09 8.64
N ALA A 70 5.45 6.65 8.00
CA ALA A 70 4.56 5.88 7.14
C ALA A 70 5.32 5.29 5.94
N PHE A 71 6.24 6.06 5.37
CA PHE A 71 7.06 5.59 4.27
C PHE A 71 7.91 4.38 4.69
N TYR A 72 8.58 4.48 5.83
CA TYR A 72 9.43 3.38 6.29
C TYR A 72 8.62 2.14 6.67
N ARG A 73 7.42 2.31 7.19
CA ARG A 73 6.52 1.17 7.44
C ARG A 73 6.13 0.48 6.15
N CYS A 74 5.82 1.26 5.12
CA CYS A 74 5.51 0.71 3.80
C CYS A 74 6.68 -0.08 3.24
N GLN A 75 7.87 0.49 3.32
CA GLN A 75 9.06 -0.15 2.82
C GLN A 75 9.35 -1.45 3.56
N MET A 76 9.18 -1.43 4.88
CA MET A 76 9.38 -2.63 5.70
C MET A 76 8.38 -3.72 5.34
N ARG A 77 7.10 -3.38 5.17
CA ARG A 77 6.09 -4.36 4.79
C ARG A 77 6.37 -4.95 3.43
N ALA A 78 6.76 -4.12 2.46
CA ALA A 78 7.12 -4.62 1.14
C ALA A 78 8.24 -5.65 1.23
N SER A 79 9.24 -5.38 2.07
CA SER A 79 10.35 -6.30 2.28
C SER A 79 9.89 -7.60 2.94
N VAL A 80 9.04 -7.51 3.95
CA VAL A 80 8.52 -8.70 4.66
C VAL A 80 7.71 -9.57 3.73
N TYR A 81 6.90 -8.97 2.83
CA TYR A 81 6.10 -9.73 1.88
C TYR A 81 6.91 -10.22 0.69
N GLY A 82 8.16 -9.85 0.58
CA GLY A 82 9.00 -10.25 -0.54
C GLY A 82 8.66 -9.57 -1.85
N VAL A 83 8.13 -8.34 -1.79
CA VAL A 83 7.80 -7.57 -2.99
C VAL A 83 9.07 -7.25 -3.75
N SER A 84 9.17 -7.75 -4.98
CA SER A 84 10.38 -7.63 -5.79
C SER A 84 10.23 -6.71 -6.99
N SER A 85 9.02 -6.32 -7.35
CA SER A 85 8.79 -5.39 -8.45
C SER A 85 7.50 -4.62 -8.21
N LEU A 86 7.33 -3.50 -8.88
CA LEU A 86 6.16 -2.64 -8.73
C LEU A 86 5.45 -2.49 -10.08
N PRO A 87 4.16 -2.31 -10.08
CA PRO A 87 3.26 -2.30 -8.93
C PRO A 87 3.05 -3.70 -8.37
N ALA A 88 2.82 -3.79 -7.08
CA ALA A 88 2.50 -5.06 -6.43
C ALA A 88 1.28 -4.85 -5.55
N ILE A 89 0.39 -5.82 -5.54
CA ILE A 89 -0.81 -5.79 -4.69
C ILE A 89 -0.79 -7.03 -3.83
N VAL A 90 -0.84 -6.84 -2.52
CA VAL A 90 -0.78 -7.92 -1.55
C VAL A 90 -2.17 -8.09 -0.95
N ILE A 91 -2.69 -9.30 -1.02
CA ILE A 91 -4.01 -9.65 -0.50
C ILE A 91 -3.81 -10.54 0.73
N ASP A 92 -4.41 -10.13 1.85
CA ASP A 92 -4.42 -10.88 3.09
C ASP A 92 -3.02 -11.23 3.59
N LYS A 93 -2.04 -10.37 3.31
CA LYS A 93 -0.64 -10.56 3.72
C LYS A 93 0.00 -11.84 3.17
N ARG A 94 -0.63 -12.48 2.19
CA ARG A 94 -0.17 -13.78 1.68
C ARG A 94 0.01 -13.83 0.18
N TYR A 95 -0.88 -13.19 -0.57
CA TYR A 95 -0.91 -13.35 -2.03
C TYR A 95 -0.42 -12.07 -2.67
N VAL A 96 0.66 -12.17 -3.42
CA VAL A 96 1.25 -11.00 -4.09
C VAL A 96 0.98 -11.11 -5.57
N THR A 97 0.39 -10.06 -6.14
CA THR A 97 0.12 -9.97 -7.57
C THR A 97 0.95 -8.85 -8.15
N TYR A 98 1.70 -9.13 -9.19
CA TYR A 98 2.57 -8.14 -9.84
C TYR A 98 2.00 -7.66 -11.15
N GLY A 99 2.24 -6.39 -11.45
CA GLY A 99 1.89 -5.84 -12.75
C GLY A 99 0.42 -5.56 -12.97
N VAL A 100 -0.43 -5.79 -11.99
CA VAL A 100 -1.85 -5.55 -12.08
C VAL A 100 -2.14 -4.15 -11.58
N ARG A 101 -2.86 -3.36 -12.37
CA ARG A 101 -3.10 -1.95 -12.05
C ARG A 101 -4.52 -1.67 -11.58
N ALA A 102 -5.22 -2.70 -11.15
CA ALA A 102 -6.57 -2.56 -10.59
C ALA A 102 -6.71 -3.52 -9.42
N ALA A 103 -7.14 -2.99 -8.27
CA ALA A 103 -7.24 -3.77 -7.05
C ALA A 103 -8.27 -4.90 -7.16
N ASP A 104 -9.37 -4.66 -7.85
CA ASP A 104 -10.39 -5.68 -8.03
C ASP A 104 -9.85 -6.87 -8.85
N LYS A 105 -9.01 -6.62 -9.84
CA LYS A 105 -8.40 -7.69 -10.62
C LYS A 105 -7.43 -8.52 -9.80
N ALA A 106 -6.66 -7.86 -8.92
CA ALA A 106 -5.76 -8.56 -8.03
C ALA A 106 -6.54 -9.45 -7.07
N LEU A 107 -7.68 -8.95 -6.58
CA LEU A 107 -8.53 -9.71 -5.67
C LEU A 107 -9.07 -10.98 -6.35
N ILE A 108 -9.52 -10.86 -7.58
CA ILE A 108 -10.00 -12.00 -8.36
C ILE A 108 -8.87 -13.01 -8.56
N ALA A 109 -7.68 -12.54 -8.92
CA ALA A 109 -6.53 -13.42 -9.14
C ALA A 109 -6.16 -14.18 -7.88
N SER A 110 -6.19 -13.50 -6.71
CA SER A 110 -5.86 -14.16 -5.46
C SER A 110 -6.87 -15.24 -5.09
N ARG A 111 -8.15 -14.99 -5.38
CA ARG A 111 -9.21 -15.97 -5.13
C ARG A 111 -9.04 -17.19 -6.01
N HIS A 112 -8.70 -16.99 -7.28
CA HIS A 112 -8.40 -18.10 -8.18
C HIS A 112 -7.21 -18.92 -7.69
N TYR A 113 -6.18 -18.26 -7.21
CA TYR A 113 -5.01 -18.93 -6.68
C TYR A 113 -5.37 -19.78 -5.46
N LYS A 114 -6.19 -19.24 -4.57
CA LYS A 114 -6.65 -19.97 -3.39
C LYS A 114 -7.42 -21.24 -3.77
N GLU A 115 -8.28 -21.13 -4.78
CA GLU A 115 -9.09 -22.26 -5.24
C GLU A 115 -8.25 -23.37 -5.86
N SER A 116 -7.16 -22.98 -6.53
CA SER A 116 -6.29 -23.93 -7.22
C SER A 116 -5.24 -24.53 -6.30
N HIS A 117 -4.92 -23.85 -5.20
CA HIS A 117 -3.84 -24.27 -4.32
C HIS A 117 -4.39 -24.43 -2.90
N HIS A 118 -5.08 -25.53 -2.69
CA HIS A 118 -5.58 -25.83 -1.36
C HIS A 118 -4.47 -26.30 -0.46
N ASP A 119 -4.40 -25.74 0.70
CA ASP A 119 -3.47 -26.22 1.69
C ASP A 119 -4.20 -26.79 2.86
#